data_9476e3914949a73470aed4fdc034c6ff
#
_entry.id   9476e3914949a73470aed4fdc034c6ff
#
_cell.length_a   1.000
_cell.length_b   1.000
_cell.length_c   1.000
_cell.angle_alpha   90.00
_cell.angle_beta   90.00
_cell.angle_gamma   90.00
#
_symmetry.space_group_name_H-M   'P 1'
#
loop_
_entity.id
_entity.type
_entity.pdbx_description
1 polymer ?
#
loop_
_entity_poly.entity_id
_entity_poly.type
_entity_poly.pdbx_seq_one_letter_code
_entity_poly.pdbx_strand_id
1 'polypeptide(L)'
;VLKVFSDHPAQFILSVGRLTDIHDLRPVPDNFIVQSSVPQLELLQKVDLFITHGGMNSVNESLNYGVPLVIVPQQIEQACNGRQVAQQGAGIVLADRPPYGNLTAGLLRRSVDKVLADPTYRLNAERLRRSFHEAGGYQQAATVITSCLA
;
A
#
# COMPACT_ATOMS: atom_id res chain seq x y z
N VAL A 1 3.86 5.21 13.99
CA VAL A 1 4.40 5.63 12.67
C VAL A 1 5.21 6.91 12.83
N LEU A 2 4.69 8.02 13.35
CA LEU A 2 5.38 9.31 13.46
C LEU A 2 6.78 9.18 14.08
N LYS A 3 6.88 8.58 15.28
CA LYS A 3 8.17 8.38 15.98
C LYS A 3 9.15 7.45 15.24
N VAL A 4 8.65 6.56 14.40
CA VAL A 4 9.50 5.58 13.67
C VAL A 4 10.25 6.24 12.52
N PHE A 5 9.66 7.25 11.92
CA PHE A 5 10.17 7.88 10.71
C PHE A 5 10.48 9.38 10.87
N SER A 6 10.51 9.90 12.10
CA SER A 6 10.73 11.33 12.34
C SER A 6 12.09 11.85 11.82
N ASP A 7 13.07 10.96 11.72
CA ASP A 7 14.44 11.25 11.23
C ASP A 7 14.70 10.69 9.82
N HIS A 8 13.66 10.15 9.16
CA HIS A 8 13.80 9.57 7.84
C HIS A 8 13.86 10.66 6.75
N PRO A 9 14.73 10.51 5.71
CA PRO A 9 14.85 11.52 4.65
C PRO A 9 13.65 11.61 3.72
N ALA A 10 12.79 10.58 3.65
CA ALA A 10 11.59 10.62 2.84
C ALA A 10 10.50 11.47 3.49
N GLN A 11 9.63 12.04 2.65
CA GLN A 11 8.40 12.68 3.08
C GLN A 11 7.28 11.64 3.23
N PHE A 12 6.52 11.74 4.30
CA PHE A 12 5.39 10.85 4.59
C PHE A 12 4.06 11.60 4.53
N ILE A 13 3.07 11.00 3.88
CA ILE A 13 1.69 11.47 3.91
C ILE A 13 0.91 10.44 4.72
N LEU A 14 0.33 10.87 5.84
CA LEU A 14 -0.40 10.02 6.77
C LEU A 14 -1.89 10.39 6.77
N SER A 15 -2.73 9.46 6.31
CA SER A 15 -4.18 9.56 6.47
C SER A 15 -4.61 8.85 7.75
N VAL A 16 -5.20 9.59 8.69
CA VAL A 16 -5.53 9.09 10.04
C VAL A 16 -7.00 8.72 10.20
N GLY A 17 -7.82 8.97 9.18
CA GLY A 17 -9.27 8.78 9.25
C GLY A 17 -9.98 9.94 9.97
N ARG A 18 -11.31 9.98 9.80
CA ARG A 18 -12.14 11.08 10.31
C ARG A 18 -12.39 11.03 11.83
N LEU A 19 -12.11 9.89 12.46
CA LEU A 19 -12.34 9.68 13.90
C LEU A 19 -11.12 10.07 14.76
N THR A 20 -9.97 10.36 14.13
CA THR A 20 -8.76 10.76 14.84
C THR A 20 -8.63 12.28 14.81
N ASP A 21 -8.50 12.90 15.98
CA ASP A 21 -8.15 14.31 16.05
C ASP A 21 -6.65 14.48 15.75
N ILE A 22 -6.33 15.23 14.69
CA ILE A 22 -4.96 15.51 14.28
C ILE A 22 -4.19 16.26 15.37
N HIS A 23 -4.88 17.06 16.20
CA HIS A 23 -4.26 17.79 17.30
C HIS A 23 -3.68 16.86 18.38
N ASP A 24 -4.26 15.68 18.57
CA ASP A 24 -3.75 14.66 19.51
C ASP A 24 -2.44 14.00 19.06
N LEU A 25 -2.07 14.19 17.79
CA LEU A 25 -0.85 13.61 17.20
C LEU A 25 0.37 14.50 17.33
N ARG A 26 0.25 15.67 17.95
CA ARG A 26 1.37 16.62 18.10
C ARG A 26 2.41 16.17 19.14
N PRO A 27 3.71 16.47 18.91
CA PRO A 27 4.26 17.15 17.75
C PRO A 27 4.33 16.26 16.50
N VAL A 28 3.98 16.80 15.33
CA VAL A 28 4.13 16.16 14.04
C VAL A 28 5.54 16.50 13.51
N PRO A 29 6.36 15.53 13.13
CA PRO A 29 7.66 15.78 12.52
C PRO A 29 7.56 16.52 11.18
N ASP A 30 8.55 17.33 10.84
CA ASP A 30 8.55 18.20 9.64
C ASP A 30 8.43 17.40 8.31
N ASN A 31 8.89 16.15 8.30
CA ASN A 31 8.79 15.26 7.16
C ASN A 31 7.43 14.56 7.05
N PHE A 32 6.41 14.97 7.83
CA PHE A 32 5.06 14.41 7.77
C PHE A 32 4.01 15.44 7.37
N ILE A 33 3.15 15.03 6.44
CA ILE A 33 1.87 15.69 6.15
C ILE A 33 0.77 14.79 6.72
N VAL A 34 0.06 15.26 7.75
CA VAL A 34 -1.01 14.49 8.39
C VAL A 34 -2.36 15.08 8.00
N GLN A 35 -3.25 14.24 7.49
CA GLN A 35 -4.59 14.61 7.05
C GLN A 35 -5.62 13.58 7.55
N SER A 36 -6.86 14.02 7.78
CA SER A 36 -7.96 13.11 8.11
C SER A 36 -8.35 12.23 6.93
N SER A 37 -8.20 12.75 5.70
CA SER A 37 -8.49 12.04 4.45
C SER A 37 -7.62 12.60 3.34
N VAL A 38 -7.24 11.75 2.40
CA VAL A 38 -6.38 12.10 1.26
C VAL A 38 -6.98 11.56 -0.06
N PRO A 39 -6.76 12.22 -1.19
CA PRO A 39 -7.16 11.72 -2.50
C PRO A 39 -6.21 10.58 -2.91
N GLN A 40 -6.52 9.34 -2.48
CA GLN A 40 -5.61 8.18 -2.60
C GLN A 40 -5.16 7.91 -4.03
N LEU A 41 -6.08 7.94 -5.00
CA LEU A 41 -5.75 7.65 -6.40
C LEU A 41 -4.80 8.69 -7.03
N GLU A 42 -4.93 9.95 -6.63
CA GLU A 42 -4.04 11.03 -7.08
C GLU A 42 -2.65 10.91 -6.46
N LEU A 43 -2.60 10.53 -5.17
CA LEU A 43 -1.34 10.33 -4.46
C LEU A 43 -0.58 9.11 -4.98
N LEU A 44 -1.27 8.01 -5.29
CA LEU A 44 -0.63 6.80 -5.83
C LEU A 44 0.11 7.04 -7.15
N GLN A 45 -0.21 8.12 -7.88
CA GLN A 45 0.53 8.53 -9.07
C GLN A 45 1.88 9.21 -8.78
N LYS A 46 2.14 9.57 -7.51
CA LYS A 46 3.25 10.46 -7.11
C LYS A 46 4.13 9.88 -6.01
N VAL A 47 3.72 8.76 -5.41
CA VAL A 47 4.44 8.16 -4.29
C VAL A 47 5.31 6.98 -4.74
N ASP A 48 6.39 6.75 -4.00
CA ASP A 48 7.33 5.67 -4.26
C ASP A 48 6.95 4.37 -3.53
N LEU A 49 6.16 4.46 -2.47
CA LEU A 49 5.76 3.35 -1.62
C LEU A 49 4.42 3.63 -0.97
N PHE A 50 3.58 2.60 -0.83
CA PHE A 50 2.33 2.66 -0.09
C PHE A 50 2.36 1.71 1.12
N ILE A 51 2.17 2.27 2.32
CA ILE A 51 1.98 1.48 3.55
C ILE A 51 0.48 1.35 3.80
N THR A 52 -0.02 0.12 3.86
CA THR A 52 -1.46 -0.15 3.98
C THR A 52 -1.74 -1.38 4.85
N HIS A 53 -2.98 -1.52 5.32
CA HIS A 53 -3.43 -2.75 5.97
C HIS A 53 -3.63 -3.93 4.99
N GLY A 54 -3.68 -3.67 3.68
CA GLY A 54 -3.78 -4.71 2.66
C GLY A 54 -5.21 -5.10 2.26
N GLY A 55 -6.18 -4.21 2.46
CA GLY A 55 -7.51 -4.40 1.89
C GLY A 55 -7.45 -4.46 0.36
N MET A 56 -8.27 -5.31 -0.27
CA MET A 56 -8.21 -5.62 -1.70
C MET A 56 -8.22 -4.37 -2.59
N ASN A 57 -9.08 -3.39 -2.29
CA ASN A 57 -9.15 -2.17 -3.08
C ASN A 57 -7.83 -1.40 -3.05
N SER A 58 -7.27 -1.17 -1.86
CA SER A 58 -6.00 -0.44 -1.71
C SER A 58 -4.84 -1.17 -2.38
N VAL A 59 -4.81 -2.51 -2.34
CA VAL A 59 -3.79 -3.32 -3.04
C VAL A 59 -3.94 -3.16 -4.55
N ASN A 60 -5.15 -3.34 -5.09
CA ASN A 60 -5.40 -3.21 -6.51
C ASN A 60 -5.11 -1.80 -7.04
N GLU A 61 -5.52 -0.77 -6.29
CA GLU A 61 -5.24 0.64 -6.65
C GLU A 61 -3.73 0.90 -6.69
N SER A 62 -2.99 0.47 -5.66
CA SER A 62 -1.54 0.62 -5.62
C SER A 62 -0.85 -0.05 -6.82
N LEU A 63 -1.19 -1.31 -7.08
CA LEU A 63 -0.62 -2.08 -8.18
C LEU A 63 -1.03 -1.53 -9.56
N ASN A 64 -2.24 -0.97 -9.69
CA ASN A 64 -2.69 -0.31 -10.92
C ASN A 64 -1.86 0.94 -11.26
N TYR A 65 -1.25 1.57 -10.26
CA TYR A 65 -0.29 2.67 -10.46
C TYR A 65 1.18 2.22 -10.42
N GLY A 66 1.44 0.92 -10.26
CA GLY A 66 2.79 0.37 -10.20
C GLY A 66 3.54 0.77 -8.93
N VAL A 67 2.83 1.01 -7.82
CA VAL A 67 3.41 1.41 -6.54
C VAL A 67 3.63 0.17 -5.67
N PRO A 68 4.85 -0.11 -5.20
CA PRO A 68 5.13 -1.21 -4.29
C PRO A 68 4.54 -0.96 -2.90
N LEU A 69 4.31 -2.06 -2.15
CA LEU A 69 3.59 -2.00 -0.89
C LEU A 69 4.41 -2.52 0.30
N VAL A 70 4.18 -1.91 1.46
CA VAL A 70 4.43 -2.52 2.77
C VAL A 70 3.07 -2.75 3.44
N ILE A 71 2.73 -4.01 3.68
CA ILE A 71 1.40 -4.41 4.13
C ILE A 71 1.47 -4.83 5.60
N VAL A 72 0.62 -4.21 6.42
CA VAL A 72 0.48 -4.46 7.86
C VAL A 72 -0.94 -4.96 8.12
N PRO A 73 -1.22 -6.26 7.90
CA PRO A 73 -2.58 -6.79 7.99
C PRO A 73 -3.11 -6.75 9.42
N GLN A 74 -4.42 -6.54 9.54
CA GLN A 74 -5.15 -6.57 10.80
C GLN A 74 -6.11 -7.76 10.88
N GLN A 75 -6.29 -8.48 9.77
CA GLN A 75 -7.17 -9.65 9.68
C GLN A 75 -6.71 -10.60 8.56
N ILE A 76 -7.30 -11.79 8.52
CA ILE A 76 -6.84 -12.90 7.67
C ILE A 76 -6.90 -12.58 6.17
N GLU A 77 -7.95 -11.93 5.71
CA GLU A 77 -8.11 -11.55 4.30
C GLU A 77 -6.98 -10.65 3.84
N GLN A 78 -6.63 -9.64 4.63
CA GLN A 78 -5.55 -8.70 4.36
C GLN A 78 -4.17 -9.38 4.36
N ALA A 79 -3.98 -10.36 5.25
CA ALA A 79 -2.76 -11.18 5.26
C ALA A 79 -2.65 -12.06 4.00
N CYS A 80 -3.77 -12.59 3.50
CA CYS A 80 -3.80 -13.34 2.24
C CYS A 80 -3.41 -12.44 1.06
N ASN A 81 -3.99 -11.26 0.95
CA ASN A 81 -3.64 -10.28 -0.07
C ASN A 81 -2.17 -9.89 0.00
N GLY A 82 -1.67 -9.63 1.23
CA GLY A 82 -0.26 -9.29 1.46
C GLY A 82 0.70 -10.40 1.03
N ARG A 83 0.37 -11.66 1.31
CA ARG A 83 1.18 -12.80 0.84
C ARG A 83 1.22 -12.90 -0.69
N GLN A 84 0.11 -12.64 -1.37
CA GLN A 84 0.07 -12.60 -2.84
C GLN A 84 0.98 -11.50 -3.40
N VAL A 85 0.92 -10.30 -2.84
CA VAL A 85 1.81 -9.18 -3.21
C VAL A 85 3.28 -9.54 -2.99
N ALA A 86 3.61 -10.15 -1.84
CA ALA A 86 4.97 -10.57 -1.52
C ALA A 86 5.48 -11.68 -2.45
N GLN A 87 4.65 -12.67 -2.81
CA GLN A 87 4.97 -13.72 -3.77
C GLN A 87 5.27 -13.16 -5.17
N GLN A 88 4.58 -12.09 -5.56
CA GLN A 88 4.85 -11.38 -6.82
C GLN A 88 6.09 -10.46 -6.74
N GLY A 89 6.70 -10.33 -5.58
CA GLY A 89 7.85 -9.44 -5.35
C GLY A 89 7.52 -7.95 -5.44
N ALA A 90 6.25 -7.57 -5.35
CA ALA A 90 5.80 -6.19 -5.45
C ALA A 90 5.63 -5.51 -4.07
N GLY A 91 6.05 -6.15 -2.99
CA GLY A 91 5.99 -5.60 -1.65
C GLY A 91 6.39 -6.58 -0.56
N ILE A 92 6.23 -6.14 0.68
CA ILE A 92 6.50 -6.92 1.89
C ILE A 92 5.24 -6.97 2.74
N VAL A 93 4.91 -8.15 3.26
CA VAL A 93 3.86 -8.32 4.26
C VAL A 93 4.47 -8.54 5.65
N LEU A 94 3.99 -7.79 6.64
CA LEU A 94 4.47 -7.83 8.02
C LEU A 94 3.40 -8.45 8.92
N ALA A 95 3.82 -9.27 9.91
CA ALA A 95 2.90 -9.88 10.89
C ALA A 95 1.70 -10.58 10.19
N ASP A 96 1.98 -11.42 9.20
CA ASP A 96 1.00 -12.09 8.34
C ASP A 96 0.26 -13.27 9.01
N ARG A 97 0.49 -13.50 10.34
CA ARG A 97 -0.16 -14.54 11.15
C ARG A 97 -0.75 -13.96 12.43
N PRO A 98 -1.85 -14.53 12.92
CA PRO A 98 -2.39 -14.14 14.22
C PRO A 98 -1.40 -14.41 15.38
N PRO A 99 -1.38 -13.57 16.42
CA PRO A 99 -2.08 -12.29 16.53
C PRO A 99 -1.42 -11.23 15.64
N TYR A 100 -2.23 -10.55 14.82
CA TYR A 100 -1.78 -9.53 13.87
C TYR A 100 -1.30 -8.23 14.56
N GLY A 101 -0.51 -8.30 15.56
CA GLY A 101 -0.13 -7.11 16.33
C GLY A 101 1.34 -7.05 16.71
N ASN A 102 2.10 -8.09 16.40
CA ASN A 102 3.53 -8.17 16.76
C ASN A 102 4.41 -7.34 15.79
N LEU A 103 3.96 -6.15 15.46
CA LEU A 103 4.71 -5.22 14.65
C LEU A 103 5.60 -4.37 15.53
N THR A 104 6.92 -4.53 15.40
CA THR A 104 7.87 -3.62 16.04
C THR A 104 8.17 -2.42 15.14
N ALA A 105 8.45 -1.28 15.76
CA ALA A 105 8.90 -0.07 15.05
C ALA A 105 10.10 -0.35 14.11
N GLY A 106 11.08 -1.12 14.62
CA GLY A 106 12.27 -1.47 13.83
C GLY A 106 11.97 -2.39 12.64
N LEU A 107 10.99 -3.29 12.74
CA LEU A 107 10.59 -4.12 11.61
C LEU A 107 9.93 -3.28 10.52
N LEU A 108 9.01 -2.38 10.89
CA LEU A 108 8.36 -1.47 9.95
C LEU A 108 9.40 -0.59 9.24
N ARG A 109 10.32 0.02 10.00
CA ARG A 109 11.38 0.87 9.46
C ARG A 109 12.22 0.12 8.42
N ARG A 110 12.79 -1.03 8.80
CA ARG A 110 13.63 -1.84 7.89
C ARG A 110 12.88 -2.28 6.63
N SER A 111 11.60 -2.57 6.72
CA SER A 111 10.80 -2.99 5.55
C SER A 111 10.55 -1.84 4.58
N VAL A 112 10.29 -0.65 5.08
CA VAL A 112 10.19 0.57 4.27
C VAL A 112 11.52 0.86 3.59
N ASP A 113 12.62 0.90 4.36
CA ASP A 113 13.97 1.14 3.84
C ASP A 113 14.34 0.14 2.76
N LYS A 114 14.02 -1.15 2.97
CA LYS A 114 14.30 -2.22 1.99
C LYS A 114 13.54 -2.02 0.68
N VAL A 115 12.23 -1.73 0.75
CA VAL A 115 11.42 -1.55 -0.47
C VAL A 115 11.85 -0.30 -1.24
N LEU A 116 12.22 0.78 -0.54
CA LEU A 116 12.70 2.01 -1.18
C LEU A 116 14.10 1.85 -1.80
N ALA A 117 14.98 1.05 -1.18
CA ALA A 117 16.34 0.86 -1.63
C ALA A 117 16.49 -0.16 -2.77
N ASP A 118 15.57 -1.12 -2.89
CA ASP A 118 15.63 -2.20 -3.88
C ASP A 118 14.63 -1.94 -5.03
N PRO A 119 15.12 -1.54 -6.22
CA PRO A 119 14.27 -1.20 -7.35
C PRO A 119 13.45 -2.38 -7.89
N THR A 120 13.78 -3.62 -7.51
CA THR A 120 13.04 -4.80 -7.98
C THR A 120 11.58 -4.80 -7.53
N TYR A 121 11.27 -4.24 -6.36
CA TYR A 121 9.88 -4.08 -5.89
C TYR A 121 9.07 -3.19 -6.83
N ARG A 122 9.64 -2.06 -7.24
CA ARG A 122 9.00 -1.14 -8.18
C ARG A 122 8.83 -1.77 -9.56
N LEU A 123 9.85 -2.43 -10.09
CA LEU A 123 9.80 -3.12 -11.38
C LEU A 123 8.71 -4.20 -11.40
N ASN A 124 8.57 -4.97 -10.32
CA ASN A 124 7.53 -5.98 -10.19
C ASN A 124 6.12 -5.35 -10.08
N ALA A 125 5.96 -4.27 -9.33
CA ALA A 125 4.70 -3.55 -9.26
C ALA A 125 4.30 -2.98 -10.63
N GLU A 126 5.23 -2.43 -11.40
CA GLU A 126 5.00 -1.95 -12.76
C GLU A 126 4.68 -3.10 -13.75
N ARG A 127 5.27 -4.29 -13.56
CA ARG A 127 4.89 -5.48 -14.32
C ARG A 127 3.44 -5.86 -14.06
N LEU A 128 3.00 -5.86 -12.80
CA LEU A 128 1.60 -6.11 -12.43
C LEU A 128 0.66 -5.05 -12.97
N ARG A 129 1.05 -3.77 -12.92
CA ARG A 129 0.31 -2.68 -13.57
C ARG A 129 0.05 -2.96 -15.04
N ARG A 130 1.06 -3.37 -15.81
CA ARG A 130 0.87 -3.73 -17.22
C ARG A 130 -0.15 -4.85 -17.39
N SER A 131 -0.05 -5.92 -16.60
CA SER A 131 -1.00 -7.02 -16.63
C SER A 131 -2.45 -6.57 -16.34
N PHE A 132 -2.65 -5.64 -15.40
CA PHE A 132 -3.99 -5.08 -15.12
C PHE A 132 -4.54 -4.30 -16.31
N HIS A 133 -3.71 -3.50 -16.98
CA HIS A 133 -4.12 -2.75 -18.17
C HIS A 133 -4.43 -3.69 -19.36
N GLU A 134 -3.62 -4.73 -19.56
CA GLU A 134 -3.83 -5.75 -20.61
C GLU A 134 -5.09 -6.58 -20.38
N ALA A 135 -5.52 -6.76 -19.14
CA ALA A 135 -6.77 -7.46 -18.81
C ALA A 135 -8.04 -6.71 -19.27
N GLY A 136 -7.92 -5.45 -19.73
CA GLY A 136 -8.99 -4.69 -20.38
C GLY A 136 -10.10 -4.16 -19.47
N GLY A 137 -10.00 -4.39 -18.16
CA GLY A 137 -10.88 -3.81 -17.14
C GLY A 137 -12.37 -4.03 -17.39
N TYR A 138 -13.19 -3.01 -17.08
CA TYR A 138 -14.64 -3.09 -17.21
C TYR A 138 -15.14 -3.26 -18.65
N GLN A 139 -14.40 -2.75 -19.62
CA GLN A 139 -14.76 -2.87 -21.04
C GLN A 139 -14.68 -4.33 -21.49
N GLN A 140 -13.60 -5.02 -21.13
CA GLN A 140 -13.45 -6.45 -21.42
C GLN A 140 -14.50 -7.28 -20.66
N ALA A 141 -14.78 -6.96 -19.40
CA ALA A 141 -15.81 -7.62 -18.62
C ALA A 141 -17.21 -7.46 -19.29
N ALA A 142 -17.57 -6.26 -19.74
CA ALA A 142 -18.81 -6.02 -20.46
C ALA A 142 -18.88 -6.83 -21.76
N THR A 143 -17.77 -6.90 -22.52
CA THR A 143 -17.71 -7.70 -23.75
C THR A 143 -17.94 -9.20 -23.47
N VAL A 144 -17.31 -9.74 -22.44
CA VAL A 144 -17.51 -11.15 -22.05
C VAL A 144 -18.95 -11.41 -21.63
N ILE A 145 -19.55 -10.54 -20.81
CA ILE A 145 -20.95 -10.69 -20.37
C ILE A 145 -21.90 -10.67 -21.58
N THR A 146 -21.73 -9.69 -22.47
CA THR A 146 -22.61 -9.59 -23.64
C THR A 146 -22.46 -10.76 -24.60
N SER A 147 -21.26 -11.33 -24.74
CA SER A 147 -21.04 -12.52 -25.57
C SER A 147 -21.70 -13.80 -25.02
N CYS A 148 -21.97 -13.85 -23.70
CA CYS A 148 -22.69 -14.95 -23.07
C CYS A 148 -24.22 -14.84 -23.24
N LEU A 149 -24.74 -13.71 -23.69
CA LEU A 149 -26.18 -13.45 -23.88
C LEU A 149 -26.64 -13.63 -25.34
N ALA A 150 -25.67 -13.82 -26.24
CA ALA A 150 -25.92 -14.08 -27.66
C ALA A 150 -25.95 -15.58 -27.96
#